data_811ab53080e190bc0abcc4cc0893b3f9
#
_entry.id   811ab53080e190bc0abcc4cc0893b3f9
#
_cell.length_a   1.000
_cell.length_b   1.000
_cell.length_c   1.000
_cell.angle_alpha   90.00
_cell.angle_beta   90.00
_cell.angle_gamma   90.00
#
_symmetry.space_group_name_H-M   'P 1'
#
loop_
_entity.id
_entity.type
_entity.pdbx_description
1 polymer ?
#
loop_
_entity_poly.entity_id
_entity_poly.type
_entity_poly.pdbx_seq_one_letter_code
_entity_poly.pdbx_strand_id
1 'polypeptide(L)'
;MRLRISLLIFIVFLFPPRDYAASTPRELLAAGHVDEVIPILQQQIAHSPTDAEAYNLLCRAYLMLDEVDRGIEACERARNLDPQKSAYQLWLGRSYGKKADHAGAFSALGLAKKVRTSFERAVELDPRSWEARSVLAEFYVEAPTLVGGGKDKAREQADAIQPLNPSMAHRLLAKIAEKDKDMALAEREYRAAITASHSGAFAWFDLANFLFHANRLDEMDQAMRALETSPFDRPESLRDAATVLLRAARDYPLAERLLRRYLSTPVEEAPAFEAHDVLGHVLEREGNRRAAADEYRAALTLAHGYGRAQEDLRRVER
;
A
#
# COMPACT_ATOMS: atom_id res chain seq x y z
N MET A 1 28.11 66.42 -24.12
CA MET A 1 27.36 65.18 -24.36
C MET A 1 28.11 64.05 -23.66
N ARG A 2 27.72 63.69 -22.41
CA ARG A 2 28.44 62.68 -21.59
C ARG A 2 27.64 61.38 -21.65
N LEU A 3 28.18 60.35 -22.29
CA LEU A 3 27.59 58.99 -22.42
C LEU A 3 27.77 58.26 -21.08
N ARG A 4 26.67 57.96 -20.38
CA ARG A 4 26.66 57.08 -19.21
C ARG A 4 26.48 55.66 -19.64
N ILE A 5 27.53 54.85 -19.57
CA ILE A 5 27.47 53.42 -19.75
C ILE A 5 27.02 52.79 -18.42
N SER A 6 25.79 52.29 -18.35
CA SER A 6 25.30 51.50 -17.22
C SER A 6 25.77 50.06 -17.38
N LEU A 7 26.67 49.65 -16.49
CA LEU A 7 27.16 48.27 -16.41
C LEU A 7 26.09 47.45 -15.63
N LEU A 8 25.33 46.61 -16.36
CA LEU A 8 24.42 45.61 -15.74
C LEU A 8 25.26 44.43 -15.28
N ILE A 9 25.48 44.35 -13.96
CA ILE A 9 26.12 43.19 -13.34
C ILE A 9 25.06 42.08 -13.26
N PHE A 10 25.19 41.04 -14.08
CA PHE A 10 24.43 39.80 -13.95
C PHE A 10 25.03 38.99 -12.80
N ILE A 11 24.36 39.00 -11.64
CA ILE A 11 24.69 38.11 -10.51
C ILE A 11 24.11 36.73 -10.90
N VAL A 12 24.95 35.86 -11.41
CA VAL A 12 24.62 34.42 -11.55
C VAL A 12 24.66 33.83 -10.14
N PHE A 13 23.50 33.59 -9.58
CA PHE A 13 23.38 32.76 -8.37
C PHE A 13 23.76 31.32 -8.78
N LEU A 14 25.01 30.96 -8.56
CA LEU A 14 25.46 29.58 -8.50
C LEU A 14 24.83 28.96 -7.23
N PHE A 15 23.65 28.36 -7.38
CA PHE A 15 23.20 27.40 -6.38
C PHE A 15 24.20 26.24 -6.40
N PRO A 16 24.81 25.89 -5.23
CA PRO A 16 25.62 24.69 -5.18
C PRO A 16 24.73 23.50 -5.59
N PRO A 17 25.27 22.53 -6.35
CA PRO A 17 24.54 21.28 -6.58
C PRO A 17 24.15 20.75 -5.20
N ARG A 18 22.84 20.53 -4.98
CA ARG A 18 22.42 19.73 -3.87
C ARG A 18 23.10 18.39 -4.04
N ASP A 19 24.01 18.07 -3.11
CA ASP A 19 24.47 16.71 -2.94
C ASP A 19 23.20 15.88 -2.65
N TYR A 20 22.66 15.26 -3.70
CA TYR A 20 21.78 14.13 -3.54
C TYR A 20 22.66 13.04 -2.94
N ALA A 21 22.67 12.92 -1.62
CA ALA A 21 23.07 11.67 -0.97
C ALA A 21 22.32 10.57 -1.72
N ALA A 22 23.06 9.64 -2.34
CA ALA A 22 22.45 8.62 -3.19
C ALA A 22 21.36 7.93 -2.37
N SER A 23 20.10 8.02 -2.82
CA SER A 23 18.98 7.41 -2.13
C SER A 23 19.20 5.92 -2.01
N THR A 24 18.96 5.34 -0.85
CA THR A 24 19.08 3.89 -0.65
C THR A 24 18.02 3.16 -1.48
N PRO A 25 18.24 1.89 -1.86
CA PRO A 25 17.22 1.11 -2.56
C PRO A 25 15.88 1.06 -1.82
N ARG A 26 15.90 1.08 -0.48
CA ARG A 26 14.69 1.15 0.35
C ARG A 26 13.95 2.48 0.18
N GLU A 27 14.67 3.61 0.16
CA GLU A 27 14.08 4.93 -0.05
C GLU A 27 13.52 5.10 -1.46
N LEU A 28 14.23 4.60 -2.49
CA LEU A 28 13.73 4.59 -3.86
C LEU A 28 12.45 3.77 -3.98
N LEU A 29 12.42 2.59 -3.36
CA LEU A 29 11.24 1.74 -3.34
C LEU A 29 10.07 2.43 -2.61
N ALA A 30 10.34 3.08 -1.48
CA ALA A 30 9.36 3.84 -0.73
C ALA A 30 8.78 5.02 -1.52
N ALA A 31 9.61 5.67 -2.34
CA ALA A 31 9.20 6.75 -3.23
C ALA A 31 8.53 6.25 -4.54
N GLY A 32 8.45 4.94 -4.76
CA GLY A 32 7.81 4.34 -5.95
C GLY A 32 8.69 4.33 -7.20
N HIS A 33 10.00 4.63 -7.10
CA HIS A 33 10.95 4.62 -8.21
C HIS A 33 11.35 3.19 -8.60
N VAL A 34 10.38 2.41 -9.08
CA VAL A 34 10.55 0.97 -9.30
C VAL A 34 11.54 0.68 -10.43
N ASP A 35 11.48 1.48 -11.50
CA ASP A 35 12.39 1.34 -12.66
C ASP A 35 13.85 1.64 -12.30
N GLU A 36 14.07 2.52 -11.34
CA GLU A 36 15.42 2.88 -10.88
C GLU A 36 15.95 1.84 -9.89
N VAL A 37 15.12 1.37 -8.95
CA VAL A 37 15.57 0.48 -7.87
C VAL A 37 15.85 -0.95 -8.34
N ILE A 38 15.10 -1.48 -9.32
CA ILE A 38 15.28 -2.86 -9.79
C ILE A 38 16.71 -3.09 -10.33
N PRO A 39 17.25 -2.30 -11.27
CA PRO A 39 18.62 -2.51 -11.75
C PRO A 39 19.68 -2.34 -10.65
N ILE A 40 19.48 -1.41 -9.70
CA ILE A 40 20.39 -1.24 -8.55
C ILE A 40 20.43 -2.52 -7.70
N LEU A 41 19.25 -3.07 -7.36
CA LEU A 41 19.15 -4.30 -6.59
C LEU A 41 19.74 -5.51 -7.34
N GLN A 42 19.51 -5.61 -8.65
CA GLN A 42 20.10 -6.66 -9.48
C GLN A 42 21.64 -6.58 -9.51
N GLN A 43 22.20 -5.36 -9.61
CA GLN A 43 23.64 -5.15 -9.52
C GLN A 43 24.18 -5.50 -8.14
N GLN A 44 23.49 -5.11 -7.07
CA GLN A 44 23.87 -5.45 -5.68
C GLN A 44 23.90 -6.98 -5.48
N ILE A 45 22.87 -7.68 -5.97
CA ILE A 45 22.80 -9.14 -5.93
C ILE A 45 23.92 -9.79 -6.75
N ALA A 46 24.27 -9.24 -7.91
CA ALA A 46 25.38 -9.74 -8.73
C ALA A 46 26.73 -9.65 -8.00
N HIS A 47 26.96 -8.60 -7.22
CA HIS A 47 28.17 -8.44 -6.40
C HIS A 47 28.09 -9.24 -5.09
N SER A 48 26.92 -9.40 -4.52
CA SER A 48 26.67 -10.07 -3.23
C SER A 48 25.50 -11.05 -3.34
N PRO A 49 25.69 -12.25 -3.90
CA PRO A 49 24.61 -13.22 -4.15
C PRO A 49 23.95 -13.78 -2.87
N THR A 50 24.49 -13.46 -1.70
CA THR A 50 23.96 -13.84 -0.39
C THR A 50 23.26 -12.70 0.34
N ASP A 51 23.04 -11.55 -0.33
CA ASP A 51 22.33 -10.42 0.25
C ASP A 51 20.81 -10.68 0.27
N ALA A 52 20.33 -11.21 1.38
CA ALA A 52 18.93 -11.54 1.59
C ALA A 52 18.01 -10.30 1.54
N GLU A 53 18.48 -9.13 2.03
CA GLU A 53 17.70 -7.90 2.03
C GLU A 53 17.51 -7.37 0.61
N ALA A 54 18.55 -7.42 -0.24
CA ALA A 54 18.42 -7.04 -1.64
C ALA A 54 17.39 -7.89 -2.39
N TYR A 55 17.36 -9.20 -2.15
CA TYR A 55 16.32 -10.09 -2.69
C TYR A 55 14.93 -9.75 -2.15
N ASN A 56 14.80 -9.41 -0.87
CA ASN A 56 13.51 -9.03 -0.30
C ASN A 56 12.97 -7.72 -0.89
N LEU A 57 13.83 -6.71 -1.06
CA LEU A 57 13.45 -5.46 -1.73
C LEU A 57 13.09 -5.68 -3.21
N LEU A 58 13.83 -6.55 -3.91
CA LEU A 58 13.54 -6.92 -5.29
C LEU A 58 12.19 -7.66 -5.42
N CYS A 59 11.87 -8.54 -4.47
CA CYS A 59 10.55 -9.16 -4.37
C CYS A 59 9.45 -8.09 -4.28
N ARG A 60 9.59 -7.12 -3.38
CA ARG A 60 8.63 -6.04 -3.18
C ARG A 60 8.46 -5.19 -4.44
N ALA A 61 9.56 -4.86 -5.12
CA ALA A 61 9.55 -4.12 -6.39
C ALA A 61 8.75 -4.86 -7.47
N TYR A 62 8.99 -6.16 -7.65
CA TYR A 62 8.24 -6.96 -8.62
C TYR A 62 6.76 -7.10 -8.28
N LEU A 63 6.41 -7.22 -6.99
CA LEU A 63 5.01 -7.27 -6.55
C LEU A 63 4.27 -5.95 -6.82
N MET A 64 4.95 -4.80 -6.72
CA MET A 64 4.40 -3.50 -7.09
C MET A 64 4.06 -3.44 -8.59
N LEU A 65 4.88 -4.04 -9.45
CA LEU A 65 4.65 -4.08 -10.91
C LEU A 65 3.69 -5.21 -11.35
N ASP A 66 3.11 -5.94 -10.41
CA ASP A 66 2.30 -7.15 -10.69
C ASP A 66 3.07 -8.30 -11.38
N GLU A 67 4.41 -8.26 -11.33
CA GLU A 67 5.29 -9.32 -11.81
C GLU A 67 5.40 -10.44 -10.76
N VAL A 68 4.26 -11.07 -10.44
CA VAL A 68 4.09 -11.91 -9.25
C VAL A 68 5.05 -13.09 -9.20
N ASP A 69 5.32 -13.76 -10.34
CA ASP A 69 6.21 -14.93 -10.37
C ASP A 69 7.66 -14.55 -10.07
N ARG A 70 8.15 -13.44 -10.63
CA ARG A 70 9.47 -12.89 -10.32
C ARG A 70 9.57 -12.45 -8.85
N GLY A 71 8.48 -11.87 -8.34
CA GLY A 71 8.36 -11.51 -6.92
C GLY A 71 8.49 -12.73 -6.01
N ILE A 72 7.77 -13.82 -6.30
CA ILE A 72 7.86 -15.06 -5.52
C ILE A 72 9.28 -15.63 -5.53
N GLU A 73 9.92 -15.72 -6.71
CA GLU A 73 11.29 -16.23 -6.83
C GLU A 73 12.27 -15.43 -5.95
N ALA A 74 12.20 -14.10 -6.00
CA ALA A 74 13.03 -13.24 -5.18
C ALA A 74 12.74 -13.40 -3.67
N CYS A 75 11.46 -13.47 -3.27
CA CYS A 75 11.06 -13.70 -1.88
C CYS A 75 11.52 -15.07 -1.36
N GLU A 76 11.39 -16.13 -2.16
CA GLU A 76 11.89 -17.47 -1.81
C GLU A 76 13.41 -17.45 -1.62
N ARG A 77 14.13 -16.70 -2.44
CA ARG A 77 15.57 -16.53 -2.32
C ARG A 77 15.96 -15.81 -1.03
N ALA A 78 15.30 -14.69 -0.71
CA ALA A 78 15.51 -13.96 0.54
C ALA A 78 15.30 -14.86 1.77
N ARG A 79 14.16 -15.59 1.81
CA ARG A 79 13.81 -16.53 2.86
C ARG A 79 14.84 -17.66 2.99
N ASN A 80 15.36 -18.18 1.87
CA ASN A 80 16.34 -19.27 1.90
C ASN A 80 17.70 -18.81 2.43
N LEU A 81 18.08 -17.55 2.20
CA LEU A 81 19.32 -16.96 2.68
C LEU A 81 19.27 -16.63 4.18
N ASP A 82 18.13 -16.14 4.66
CA ASP A 82 17.91 -15.92 6.11
C ASP A 82 16.51 -16.42 6.53
N PRO A 83 16.40 -17.71 6.87
CA PRO A 83 15.12 -18.33 7.24
C PRO A 83 14.59 -17.90 8.61
N GLN A 84 15.39 -17.19 9.41
CA GLN A 84 14.99 -16.68 10.73
C GLN A 84 14.42 -15.27 10.68
N LYS A 85 14.41 -14.62 9.53
CA LYS A 85 13.86 -13.26 9.38
C LYS A 85 12.34 -13.30 9.16
N SER A 86 11.58 -12.87 10.16
CA SER A 86 10.10 -12.82 10.13
C SER A 86 9.57 -12.04 8.90
N ALA A 87 10.18 -10.88 8.58
CA ALA A 87 9.79 -10.04 7.45
C ALA A 87 9.85 -10.77 6.10
N TYR A 88 10.81 -11.70 5.90
CA TYR A 88 10.93 -12.42 4.64
C TYR A 88 9.83 -13.47 4.48
N GLN A 89 9.42 -14.10 5.58
CA GLN A 89 8.25 -14.98 5.59
C GLN A 89 6.96 -14.19 5.32
N LEU A 90 6.84 -13.00 5.91
CA LEU A 90 5.69 -12.13 5.71
C LEU A 90 5.52 -11.74 4.23
N TRP A 91 6.60 -11.26 3.59
CA TRP A 91 6.57 -10.88 2.18
C TRP A 91 6.37 -12.08 1.25
N LEU A 92 6.92 -13.25 1.57
CA LEU A 92 6.67 -14.48 0.84
C LEU A 92 5.18 -14.89 0.93
N GLY A 93 4.57 -14.80 2.11
CA GLY A 93 3.13 -15.04 2.28
C GLY A 93 2.28 -14.06 1.45
N ARG A 94 2.60 -12.75 1.48
CA ARG A 94 1.94 -11.73 0.64
C ARG A 94 2.07 -12.04 -0.85
N SER A 95 3.24 -12.49 -1.32
CA SER A 95 3.47 -12.85 -2.73
C SER A 95 2.64 -14.06 -3.18
N TYR A 96 2.52 -15.09 -2.34
CA TYR A 96 1.64 -16.21 -2.61
C TYR A 96 0.16 -15.81 -2.59
N GLY A 97 -0.24 -14.89 -1.70
CA GLY A 97 -1.59 -14.33 -1.66
C GLY A 97 -1.92 -13.64 -2.98
N LYS A 98 -1.06 -12.73 -3.42
CA LYS A 98 -1.23 -12.03 -4.71
C LYS A 98 -1.31 -13.01 -5.89
N LYS A 99 -0.54 -14.08 -5.88
CA LYS A 99 -0.67 -15.14 -6.91
C LYS A 99 -1.99 -15.89 -6.82
N ALA A 100 -2.50 -16.12 -5.61
CA ALA A 100 -3.77 -16.82 -5.40
C ALA A 100 -4.97 -16.03 -5.94
N ASP A 101 -4.94 -14.69 -5.88
CA ASP A 101 -5.99 -13.82 -6.40
C ASP A 101 -6.18 -13.95 -7.91
N HIS A 102 -5.12 -14.34 -8.64
CA HIS A 102 -5.14 -14.54 -10.10
C HIS A 102 -5.23 -16.03 -10.50
N ALA A 103 -5.27 -16.95 -9.55
CA ALA A 103 -5.20 -18.37 -9.80
C ALA A 103 -6.60 -19.01 -9.96
N GLY A 104 -6.69 -20.06 -10.79
CA GLY A 104 -7.88 -20.91 -10.80
C GLY A 104 -8.08 -21.65 -9.47
N ALA A 105 -9.31 -22.03 -9.16
CA ALA A 105 -9.74 -22.55 -7.86
C ALA A 105 -8.83 -23.64 -7.25
N PHE A 106 -8.38 -24.61 -8.04
CA PHE A 106 -7.50 -25.68 -7.54
C PHE A 106 -6.10 -25.18 -7.16
N SER A 107 -5.52 -24.29 -7.98
CA SER A 107 -4.22 -23.69 -7.70
C SER A 107 -4.30 -22.74 -6.49
N ALA A 108 -5.40 -22.00 -6.37
CA ALA A 108 -5.64 -21.10 -5.24
C ALA A 108 -5.64 -21.83 -3.89
N LEU A 109 -6.18 -23.06 -3.79
CA LEU A 109 -6.14 -23.86 -2.56
C LEU A 109 -4.70 -24.22 -2.15
N GLY A 110 -3.86 -24.58 -3.12
CA GLY A 110 -2.45 -24.87 -2.87
C GLY A 110 -1.68 -23.63 -2.41
N LEU A 111 -1.94 -22.49 -3.06
CA LEU A 111 -1.35 -21.20 -2.69
C LEU A 111 -1.82 -20.72 -1.32
N ALA A 112 -3.11 -20.84 -0.98
CA ALA A 112 -3.64 -20.48 0.33
C ALA A 112 -2.94 -21.25 1.48
N LYS A 113 -2.60 -22.54 1.27
CA LYS A 113 -1.80 -23.29 2.25
C LYS A 113 -0.39 -22.70 2.41
N LYS A 114 0.25 -22.28 1.31
CA LYS A 114 1.57 -21.61 1.35
C LYS A 114 1.48 -20.26 2.06
N VAL A 115 0.44 -19.46 1.78
CA VAL A 115 0.16 -18.19 2.49
C VAL A 115 0.09 -18.42 4.00
N ARG A 116 -0.76 -19.36 4.42
CA ARG A 116 -0.91 -19.69 5.84
C ARG A 116 0.42 -20.07 6.47
N THR A 117 1.14 -21.04 5.89
CA THR A 117 2.41 -21.51 6.43
C THR A 117 3.43 -20.38 6.57
N SER A 118 3.50 -19.48 5.58
CA SER A 118 4.41 -18.34 5.62
C SER A 118 4.04 -17.34 6.71
N PHE A 119 2.75 -17.03 6.88
CA PHE A 119 2.30 -16.11 7.93
C PHE A 119 2.41 -16.71 9.33
N GLU A 120 2.04 -18.00 9.52
CA GLU A 120 2.25 -18.73 10.76
C GLU A 120 3.76 -18.70 11.14
N ARG A 121 4.64 -18.96 10.17
CA ARG A 121 6.08 -18.91 10.41
C ARG A 121 6.59 -17.50 10.72
N ALA A 122 6.04 -16.46 10.10
CA ALA A 122 6.39 -15.08 10.44
C ALA A 122 6.04 -14.74 11.89
N VAL A 123 4.88 -15.17 12.38
CA VAL A 123 4.44 -14.98 13.77
C VAL A 123 5.28 -15.82 14.74
N GLU A 124 5.66 -17.05 14.39
CA GLU A 124 6.57 -17.87 15.22
C GLU A 124 7.93 -17.21 15.40
N LEU A 125 8.48 -16.59 14.34
CA LEU A 125 9.79 -15.95 14.35
C LEU A 125 9.77 -14.60 15.10
N ASP A 126 8.68 -13.87 15.04
CA ASP A 126 8.47 -12.64 15.80
C ASP A 126 7.05 -12.60 16.40
N PRO A 127 6.85 -13.19 17.58
CA PRO A 127 5.55 -13.21 18.24
C PRO A 127 5.02 -11.84 18.67
N ARG A 128 5.86 -10.79 18.64
CA ARG A 128 5.47 -9.42 18.97
C ARG A 128 5.18 -8.56 17.73
N SER A 129 5.39 -9.08 16.53
CA SER A 129 4.99 -8.37 15.31
C SER A 129 3.47 -8.37 15.18
N TRP A 130 2.85 -7.24 15.52
CA TRP A 130 1.41 -7.05 15.32
C TRP A 130 1.06 -7.08 13.81
N GLU A 131 1.98 -6.66 12.92
CA GLU A 131 1.78 -6.76 11.47
C GLU A 131 1.66 -8.21 11.01
N ALA A 132 2.60 -9.08 11.41
CA ALA A 132 2.56 -10.49 11.05
C ALA A 132 1.29 -11.16 11.60
N ARG A 133 0.91 -10.84 12.83
CA ARG A 133 -0.34 -11.33 13.44
C ARG A 133 -1.58 -10.83 12.72
N SER A 134 -1.59 -9.55 12.29
CA SER A 134 -2.77 -8.98 11.63
C SER A 134 -3.03 -9.62 10.27
N VAL A 135 -2.00 -9.84 9.44
CA VAL A 135 -2.18 -10.52 8.14
C VAL A 135 -2.55 -11.98 8.31
N LEU A 136 -2.03 -12.67 9.37
CA LEU A 136 -2.44 -14.02 9.69
C LEU A 136 -3.90 -14.08 10.15
N ALA A 137 -4.34 -13.11 10.97
CA ALA A 137 -5.74 -13.00 11.39
C ALA A 137 -6.66 -12.74 10.19
N GLU A 138 -6.30 -11.82 9.31
CA GLU A 138 -7.05 -11.57 8.08
C GLU A 138 -7.17 -12.82 7.21
N PHE A 139 -6.07 -13.57 7.06
CA PHE A 139 -6.11 -14.86 6.38
C PHE A 139 -7.12 -15.81 7.05
N TYR A 140 -7.11 -15.93 8.38
CA TYR A 140 -8.03 -16.81 9.10
C TYR A 140 -9.50 -16.38 8.97
N VAL A 141 -9.78 -15.07 8.86
CA VAL A 141 -11.15 -14.55 8.60
C VAL A 141 -11.63 -14.91 7.21
N GLU A 142 -10.76 -14.75 6.19
CA GLU A 142 -11.17 -14.84 4.79
C GLU A 142 -11.08 -16.25 4.22
N ALA A 143 -10.10 -17.04 4.64
CA ALA A 143 -9.82 -18.34 4.08
C ALA A 143 -10.87 -19.39 4.49
N PRO A 144 -11.25 -20.31 3.57
CA PRO A 144 -12.07 -21.46 3.93
C PRO A 144 -11.39 -22.36 4.98
N THR A 145 -12.19 -23.03 5.80
CA THR A 145 -11.69 -23.99 6.81
C THR A 145 -10.83 -25.08 6.20
N LEU A 146 -11.12 -25.49 4.96
CA LEU A 146 -10.36 -26.51 4.22
C LEU A 146 -8.87 -26.16 4.07
N VAL A 147 -8.54 -24.88 4.00
CA VAL A 147 -7.13 -24.40 3.93
C VAL A 147 -6.63 -23.86 5.25
N GLY A 148 -7.40 -24.05 6.32
CA GLY A 148 -7.04 -23.73 7.71
C GLY A 148 -7.53 -22.38 8.20
N GLY A 149 -8.46 -21.72 7.49
CA GLY A 149 -9.20 -20.57 8.01
C GLY A 149 -10.02 -20.92 9.24
N GLY A 150 -10.46 -19.91 9.98
CA GLY A 150 -11.30 -20.07 11.18
C GLY A 150 -11.33 -18.80 12.03
N LYS A 151 -12.53 -18.35 12.37
CA LYS A 151 -12.77 -17.13 13.14
C LYS A 151 -12.18 -17.17 14.55
N ASP A 152 -12.19 -18.35 15.18
CA ASP A 152 -11.60 -18.51 16.53
C ASP A 152 -10.09 -18.26 16.49
N LYS A 153 -9.39 -18.79 15.47
CA LYS A 153 -7.96 -18.50 15.25
C LYS A 153 -7.70 -17.02 14.98
N ALA A 154 -8.60 -16.38 14.23
CA ALA A 154 -8.49 -14.93 13.98
C ALA A 154 -8.65 -14.15 15.29
N ARG A 155 -9.59 -14.55 16.15
CA ARG A 155 -9.80 -13.92 17.46
C ARG A 155 -8.59 -14.09 18.38
N GLU A 156 -7.97 -15.27 18.41
CA GLU A 156 -6.72 -15.50 19.16
C GLU A 156 -5.61 -14.53 18.72
N GLN A 157 -5.51 -14.24 17.42
CA GLN A 157 -4.53 -13.25 16.94
C GLN A 157 -4.93 -11.82 17.35
N ALA A 158 -6.22 -11.46 17.29
CA ALA A 158 -6.69 -10.15 17.72
C ALA A 158 -6.41 -9.93 19.22
N ASP A 159 -6.67 -10.93 20.06
CA ASP A 159 -6.39 -10.90 21.51
C ASP A 159 -4.88 -10.71 21.77
N ALA A 160 -4.02 -11.40 21.00
CA ALA A 160 -2.58 -11.24 21.10
C ALA A 160 -2.06 -9.88 20.61
N ILE A 161 -2.77 -9.22 19.70
CA ILE A 161 -2.45 -7.87 19.20
C ILE A 161 -2.93 -6.79 20.19
N GLN A 162 -3.98 -7.04 20.95
CA GLN A 162 -4.61 -6.05 21.84
C GLN A 162 -3.61 -5.25 22.71
N PRO A 163 -2.60 -5.84 23.38
CA PRO A 163 -1.63 -5.09 24.16
C PRO A 163 -0.57 -4.38 23.33
N LEU A 164 -0.42 -4.70 22.04
CA LEU A 164 0.60 -4.18 21.15
C LEU A 164 0.05 -3.04 20.28
N ASN A 165 -1.14 -3.22 19.74
CA ASN A 165 -1.85 -2.28 18.89
C ASN A 165 -3.38 -2.44 19.08
N PRO A 166 -3.99 -1.78 20.08
CA PRO A 166 -5.42 -1.90 20.37
C PRO A 166 -6.32 -1.55 19.18
N SER A 167 -5.94 -0.54 18.39
CA SER A 167 -6.72 -0.14 17.21
C SER A 167 -6.80 -1.26 16.18
N MET A 168 -5.68 -1.92 15.90
CA MET A 168 -5.64 -3.07 14.99
C MET A 168 -6.41 -4.27 15.53
N ALA A 169 -6.37 -4.52 16.83
CA ALA A 169 -7.18 -5.57 17.45
C ALA A 169 -8.69 -5.34 17.26
N HIS A 170 -9.17 -4.11 17.53
CA HIS A 170 -10.57 -3.74 17.27
C HIS A 170 -10.94 -3.86 15.78
N ARG A 171 -10.07 -3.45 14.88
CA ARG A 171 -10.27 -3.65 13.43
C ARG A 171 -10.48 -5.12 13.07
N LEU A 172 -9.68 -6.03 13.61
CA LEU A 172 -9.82 -7.47 13.36
C LEU A 172 -11.12 -8.03 13.94
N LEU A 173 -11.50 -7.60 15.16
CA LEU A 173 -12.79 -7.97 15.75
C LEU A 173 -13.96 -7.48 14.90
N ALA A 174 -13.88 -6.27 14.33
CA ALA A 174 -14.87 -5.76 13.40
C ALA A 174 -14.97 -6.65 12.13
N LYS A 175 -13.87 -7.03 11.52
CA LYS A 175 -13.85 -7.95 10.36
C LYS A 175 -14.45 -9.33 10.69
N ILE A 176 -14.19 -9.86 11.89
CA ILE A 176 -14.80 -11.11 12.35
C ILE A 176 -16.32 -10.94 12.47
N ALA A 177 -16.78 -9.81 13.05
CA ALA A 177 -18.20 -9.50 13.17
C ALA A 177 -18.90 -9.34 11.82
N GLU A 178 -18.26 -8.69 10.83
CA GLU A 178 -18.77 -8.64 9.46
C GLU A 178 -18.95 -10.05 8.86
N LYS A 179 -17.96 -10.93 9.07
CA LYS A 179 -18.04 -12.32 8.59
C LYS A 179 -19.15 -13.10 9.29
N ASP A 180 -19.50 -12.73 10.52
CA ASP A 180 -20.65 -13.25 11.27
C ASP A 180 -21.97 -12.57 10.90
N LYS A 181 -21.94 -11.54 10.05
CA LYS A 181 -23.07 -10.69 9.65
C LYS A 181 -23.66 -9.90 10.84
N ASP A 182 -22.91 -9.73 11.91
CA ASP A 182 -23.25 -8.83 13.01
C ASP A 182 -22.74 -7.41 12.72
N MET A 183 -23.48 -6.70 11.87
CA MET A 183 -23.11 -5.36 11.43
C MET A 183 -23.10 -4.33 12.55
N ALA A 184 -23.93 -4.54 13.60
CA ALA A 184 -23.95 -3.65 14.76
C ALA A 184 -22.68 -3.79 15.59
N LEU A 185 -22.22 -5.03 15.82
CA LEU A 185 -20.93 -5.30 16.47
C LEU A 185 -19.77 -4.79 15.61
N ALA A 186 -19.79 -5.04 14.30
CA ALA A 186 -18.74 -4.59 13.39
C ALA A 186 -18.56 -3.07 13.46
N GLU A 187 -19.64 -2.30 13.36
CA GLU A 187 -19.58 -0.83 13.46
C GLU A 187 -19.05 -0.37 14.82
N ARG A 188 -19.50 -1.00 15.92
CA ARG A 188 -19.03 -0.67 17.26
C ARG A 188 -17.52 -0.88 17.38
N GLU A 189 -17.01 -1.97 16.84
CA GLU A 189 -15.59 -2.29 16.87
C GLU A 189 -14.76 -1.34 15.97
N TYR A 190 -15.24 -0.96 14.78
CA TYR A 190 -14.58 0.07 13.97
C TYR A 190 -14.52 1.43 14.69
N ARG A 191 -15.60 1.83 15.39
CA ARG A 191 -15.58 3.06 16.20
C ARG A 191 -14.64 2.95 17.40
N ALA A 192 -14.51 1.78 18.01
CA ALA A 192 -13.52 1.52 19.06
C ALA A 192 -12.08 1.61 18.51
N ALA A 193 -11.84 1.13 17.29
CA ALA A 193 -10.54 1.29 16.63
C ALA A 193 -10.15 2.77 16.44
N ILE A 194 -11.11 3.64 16.07
CA ILE A 194 -10.88 5.09 15.96
C ILE A 194 -10.47 5.67 17.31
N THR A 195 -11.17 5.31 18.38
CA THR A 195 -10.85 5.78 19.73
C THR A 195 -9.45 5.30 20.15
N ALA A 196 -9.14 4.03 19.92
CA ALA A 196 -7.87 3.41 20.29
C ALA A 196 -6.68 3.95 19.50
N SER A 197 -6.89 4.43 18.26
CA SER A 197 -5.86 5.08 17.42
C SER A 197 -5.71 6.58 17.68
N HIS A 198 -6.41 7.14 18.66
CA HIS A 198 -6.51 8.60 18.84
C HIS A 198 -6.94 9.33 17.55
N SER A 199 -7.97 8.78 16.90
CA SER A 199 -8.53 9.29 15.63
C SER A 199 -7.58 9.18 14.45
N GLY A 200 -6.74 8.14 14.36
CA GLY A 200 -5.85 7.91 13.23
C GLY A 200 -6.60 7.74 11.90
N ALA A 201 -5.99 8.21 10.81
CA ALA A 201 -6.60 8.21 9.47
C ALA A 201 -6.99 6.81 8.98
N PHE A 202 -6.19 5.80 9.31
CA PHE A 202 -6.45 4.42 8.91
C PHE A 202 -7.74 3.86 9.55
N ALA A 203 -7.98 4.16 10.83
CA ALA A 203 -9.20 3.69 11.51
C ALA A 203 -10.47 4.38 10.95
N TRP A 204 -10.38 5.66 10.57
CA TRP A 204 -11.45 6.34 9.86
C TRP A 204 -11.71 5.75 8.47
N PHE A 205 -10.64 5.38 7.75
CA PHE A 205 -10.76 4.68 6.47
C PHE A 205 -11.51 3.36 6.60
N ASP A 206 -11.16 2.53 7.60
CA ASP A 206 -11.83 1.24 7.83
C ASP A 206 -13.33 1.42 8.08
N LEU A 207 -13.73 2.40 8.92
CA LEU A 207 -15.14 2.72 9.14
C LEU A 207 -15.82 3.21 7.85
N ALA A 208 -15.16 4.10 7.08
CA ALA A 208 -15.71 4.60 5.83
C ALA A 208 -15.92 3.49 4.81
N ASN A 209 -14.96 2.57 4.69
CA ASN A 209 -15.06 1.42 3.79
C ASN A 209 -16.19 0.46 4.23
N PHE A 210 -16.35 0.22 5.52
CA PHE A 210 -17.50 -0.53 6.06
C PHE A 210 -18.82 0.13 5.70
N LEU A 211 -18.95 1.45 5.90
CA LEU A 211 -20.16 2.22 5.57
C LEU A 211 -20.44 2.23 4.06
N PHE A 212 -19.40 2.26 3.21
CA PHE A 212 -19.52 2.11 1.77
C PHE A 212 -20.17 0.77 1.40
N HIS A 213 -19.67 -0.33 1.94
CA HIS A 213 -20.23 -1.66 1.69
C HIS A 213 -21.63 -1.85 2.26
N ALA A 214 -21.97 -1.13 3.34
CA ALA A 214 -23.32 -1.09 3.91
C ALA A 214 -24.27 -0.15 3.13
N ASN A 215 -23.81 0.49 2.04
CA ASN A 215 -24.54 1.50 1.26
C ASN A 215 -25.01 2.72 2.09
N ARG A 216 -24.29 3.06 3.16
CA ARG A 216 -24.53 4.23 4.03
C ARG A 216 -23.64 5.39 3.60
N LEU A 217 -23.86 5.88 2.37
CA LEU A 217 -22.93 6.76 1.67
C LEU A 217 -22.76 8.14 2.34
N ASP A 218 -23.80 8.70 2.96
CA ASP A 218 -23.68 10.01 3.63
C ASP A 218 -22.85 9.93 4.92
N GLU A 219 -22.91 8.80 5.63
CA GLU A 219 -22.06 8.54 6.79
C GLU A 219 -20.63 8.21 6.38
N MET A 220 -20.46 7.49 5.26
CA MET A 220 -19.15 7.30 4.62
C MET A 220 -18.48 8.65 4.32
N ASP A 221 -19.20 9.61 3.72
CA ASP A 221 -18.67 10.94 3.43
C ASP A 221 -18.24 11.69 4.70
N GLN A 222 -18.98 11.52 5.80
CA GLN A 222 -18.58 12.11 7.09
C GLN A 222 -17.28 11.48 7.62
N ALA A 223 -17.16 10.15 7.54
CA ALA A 223 -15.95 9.45 7.95
C ALA A 223 -14.74 9.85 7.08
N MET A 224 -14.94 10.01 5.76
CA MET A 224 -13.88 10.46 4.84
C MET A 224 -13.40 11.88 5.14
N ARG A 225 -14.30 12.80 5.51
CA ARG A 225 -13.92 14.16 5.95
C ARG A 225 -13.17 14.15 7.28
N ALA A 226 -13.55 13.28 8.21
CA ALA A 226 -12.81 13.09 9.45
C ALA A 226 -11.40 12.55 9.18
N LEU A 227 -11.26 11.59 8.26
CA LEU A 227 -9.98 11.06 7.81
C LEU A 227 -9.05 12.17 7.26
N GLU A 228 -9.57 13.09 6.44
CA GLU A 228 -8.78 14.17 5.84
C GLU A 228 -8.03 15.00 6.89
N THR A 229 -8.64 15.23 8.05
CA THR A 229 -8.09 16.06 9.13
C THR A 229 -7.37 15.27 10.22
N SER A 230 -7.37 13.94 10.10
CA SER A 230 -6.83 13.03 11.11
C SER A 230 -5.31 12.95 11.11
N PRO A 231 -4.68 12.54 12.24
CA PRO A 231 -3.27 12.22 12.31
C PRO A 231 -2.87 11.14 11.29
N PHE A 232 -1.67 11.30 10.77
CA PHE A 232 -1.13 10.45 9.72
C PHE A 232 -0.44 9.24 10.36
N ASP A 233 -1.14 8.14 10.45
CA ASP A 233 -0.63 6.90 11.03
C ASP A 233 -0.24 5.86 9.96
N ARG A 234 -0.97 5.83 8.84
CA ARG A 234 -0.70 4.95 7.69
C ARG A 234 -1.01 5.70 6.38
N PRO A 235 0.02 6.13 5.65
CA PRO A 235 -0.16 6.94 4.44
C PRO A 235 -1.03 6.31 3.37
N GLU A 236 -0.96 4.99 3.17
CA GLU A 236 -1.75 4.24 2.19
C GLU A 236 -3.26 4.42 2.38
N SER A 237 -3.72 4.70 3.61
CA SER A 237 -5.15 4.96 3.87
C SER A 237 -5.73 6.12 3.06
N LEU A 238 -4.91 7.11 2.70
CA LEU A 238 -5.35 8.24 1.88
C LEU A 238 -5.62 7.84 0.43
N ARG A 239 -4.73 7.04 -0.17
CA ARG A 239 -4.93 6.49 -1.52
C ARG A 239 -6.14 5.57 -1.56
N ASP A 240 -6.28 4.72 -0.56
CA ASP A 240 -7.37 3.77 -0.47
C ASP A 240 -8.71 4.48 -0.26
N ALA A 241 -8.75 5.53 0.58
CA ALA A 241 -9.93 6.39 0.76
C ALA A 241 -10.32 7.09 -0.55
N ALA A 242 -9.35 7.66 -1.28
CA ALA A 242 -9.62 8.27 -2.59
C ALA A 242 -10.16 7.24 -3.59
N THR A 243 -9.66 6.01 -3.56
CA THR A 243 -10.16 4.91 -4.40
C THR A 243 -11.61 4.55 -4.06
N VAL A 244 -11.98 4.53 -2.76
CA VAL A 244 -13.37 4.30 -2.34
C VAL A 244 -14.27 5.45 -2.79
N LEU A 245 -13.86 6.72 -2.64
CA LEU A 245 -14.62 7.87 -3.13
C LEU A 245 -14.83 7.82 -4.65
N LEU A 246 -13.80 7.45 -5.42
CA LEU A 246 -13.86 7.27 -6.86
C LEU A 246 -14.90 6.18 -7.25
N ARG A 247 -14.86 5.04 -6.56
CA ARG A 247 -15.80 3.92 -6.77
C ARG A 247 -17.23 4.28 -6.38
N ALA A 248 -17.39 5.05 -5.32
CA ALA A 248 -18.69 5.56 -4.87
C ALA A 248 -19.23 6.67 -5.79
N ALA A 249 -18.40 7.21 -6.70
CA ALA A 249 -18.70 8.38 -7.53
C ALA A 249 -19.10 9.62 -6.68
N ARG A 250 -18.34 9.87 -5.60
CA ARG A 250 -18.63 10.94 -4.62
C ARG A 250 -17.36 11.74 -4.32
N ASP A 251 -17.57 13.02 -4.01
CA ASP A 251 -16.56 13.99 -3.50
C ASP A 251 -15.18 13.88 -4.17
N TYR A 252 -15.15 13.95 -5.51
CA TYR A 252 -13.89 13.91 -6.27
C TYR A 252 -12.87 14.97 -5.80
N PRO A 253 -13.27 16.20 -5.43
CA PRO A 253 -12.34 17.17 -4.88
C PRO A 253 -11.66 16.70 -3.58
N LEU A 254 -12.37 15.95 -2.71
CA LEU A 254 -11.75 15.34 -1.54
C LEU A 254 -10.78 14.24 -1.94
N ALA A 255 -11.16 13.36 -2.89
CA ALA A 255 -10.28 12.31 -3.40
C ALA A 255 -8.98 12.90 -3.98
N GLU A 256 -9.07 14.00 -4.76
CA GLU A 256 -7.90 14.71 -5.27
C GLU A 256 -7.00 15.22 -4.13
N ARG A 257 -7.54 15.88 -3.11
CA ARG A 257 -6.75 16.40 -1.98
C ARG A 257 -6.05 15.28 -1.20
N LEU A 258 -6.74 14.16 -0.97
CA LEU A 258 -6.16 13.00 -0.30
C LEU A 258 -4.98 12.43 -1.08
N LEU A 259 -5.11 12.27 -2.41
CA LEU A 259 -4.04 11.77 -3.27
C LEU A 259 -2.86 12.72 -3.35
N ARG A 260 -3.09 14.03 -3.47
CA ARG A 260 -2.01 15.02 -3.46
C ARG A 260 -1.27 15.04 -2.12
N ARG A 261 -1.99 14.89 -1.01
CA ARG A 261 -1.39 14.75 0.32
C ARG A 261 -0.57 13.46 0.42
N TYR A 262 -1.07 12.35 -0.08
CA TYR A 262 -0.34 11.09 -0.16
C TYR A 262 0.97 11.24 -0.95
N LEU A 263 0.91 11.81 -2.15
CA LEU A 263 2.07 12.00 -3.03
C LEU A 263 3.13 12.97 -2.46
N SER A 264 2.76 13.81 -1.50
CA SER A 264 3.69 14.69 -0.80
C SER A 264 4.42 14.02 0.37
N THR A 265 4.12 12.75 0.67
CA THR A 265 4.65 12.02 1.82
C THR A 265 5.40 10.77 1.35
N PRO A 266 6.65 10.52 1.79
CA PRO A 266 7.35 9.27 1.47
C PRO A 266 6.59 8.06 2.02
N VAL A 267 6.39 7.01 1.20
CA VAL A 267 5.59 5.84 1.56
C VAL A 267 6.36 4.56 1.33
N GLU A 268 6.53 3.75 2.36
CA GLU A 268 7.33 2.52 2.26
C GLU A 268 6.67 1.35 1.52
N GLU A 269 5.35 1.24 1.50
CA GLU A 269 4.67 0.02 1.06
C GLU A 269 3.65 0.21 -0.07
N ALA A 270 3.35 1.44 -0.45
CA ALA A 270 2.40 1.72 -1.50
C ALA A 270 3.03 2.60 -2.59
N PRO A 271 3.03 2.16 -3.84
CA PRO A 271 3.76 2.85 -4.87
C PRO A 271 3.09 4.16 -5.28
N ALA A 272 3.89 5.25 -5.35
CA ALA A 272 3.41 6.56 -5.79
C ALA A 272 2.81 6.53 -7.20
N PHE A 273 3.27 5.65 -8.08
CA PHE A 273 2.73 5.53 -9.43
C PHE A 273 1.26 5.04 -9.43
N GLU A 274 0.83 4.21 -8.49
CA GLU A 274 -0.59 3.85 -8.36
C GLU A 274 -1.43 5.05 -7.90
N ALA A 275 -0.89 5.90 -7.02
CA ALA A 275 -1.58 7.10 -6.59
C ALA A 275 -1.74 8.11 -7.72
N HIS A 276 -0.73 8.27 -8.57
CA HIS A 276 -0.83 9.07 -9.81
C HIS A 276 -1.89 8.50 -10.76
N ASP A 277 -1.97 7.18 -10.92
CA ASP A 277 -2.98 6.52 -11.75
C ASP A 277 -4.41 6.80 -11.21
N VAL A 278 -4.63 6.61 -9.90
CA VAL A 278 -5.93 6.92 -9.27
C VAL A 278 -6.27 8.40 -9.39
N LEU A 279 -5.28 9.30 -9.24
CA LEU A 279 -5.48 10.74 -9.41
C LEU A 279 -5.87 11.09 -10.86
N GLY A 280 -5.25 10.44 -11.83
CA GLY A 280 -5.65 10.55 -13.24
C GLY A 280 -7.13 10.19 -13.44
N HIS A 281 -7.59 9.09 -12.85
CA HIS A 281 -9.00 8.70 -12.90
C HIS A 281 -9.93 9.72 -12.22
N VAL A 282 -9.54 10.27 -11.07
CA VAL A 282 -10.32 11.32 -10.39
C VAL A 282 -10.47 12.54 -11.30
N LEU A 283 -9.36 13.02 -11.87
CA LEU A 283 -9.35 14.19 -12.78
C LEU A 283 -10.17 13.96 -14.06
N GLU A 284 -10.21 12.74 -14.60
CA GLU A 284 -11.10 12.40 -15.71
C GLU A 284 -12.57 12.53 -15.31
N ARG A 285 -12.96 12.08 -14.10
CA ARG A 285 -14.34 12.23 -13.60
C ARG A 285 -14.73 13.67 -13.39
N GLU A 286 -13.77 14.55 -13.13
CA GLU A 286 -13.96 16.00 -13.07
C GLU A 286 -13.95 16.68 -14.45
N GLY A 287 -13.71 15.92 -15.53
CA GLY A 287 -13.65 16.42 -16.91
C GLY A 287 -12.31 17.02 -17.31
N ASN A 288 -11.28 16.93 -16.48
CA ASN A 288 -9.96 17.50 -16.73
C ASN A 288 -9.01 16.46 -17.39
N ARG A 289 -9.31 16.10 -18.64
CA ARG A 289 -8.54 15.09 -19.40
C ARG A 289 -7.05 15.42 -19.52
N ARG A 290 -6.70 16.72 -19.64
CA ARG A 290 -5.30 17.13 -19.78
C ARG A 290 -4.50 16.84 -18.51
N ALA A 291 -5.03 17.26 -17.37
CA ALA A 291 -4.40 16.99 -16.09
C ALA A 291 -4.35 15.47 -15.80
N ALA A 292 -5.38 14.72 -16.17
CA ALA A 292 -5.36 13.26 -16.06
C ALA A 292 -4.22 12.63 -16.87
N ALA A 293 -4.01 13.07 -18.12
CA ALA A 293 -2.89 12.60 -18.93
C ALA A 293 -1.53 12.92 -18.30
N ASP A 294 -1.39 14.08 -17.67
CA ASP A 294 -0.16 14.46 -16.98
C ASP A 294 0.12 13.55 -15.77
N GLU A 295 -0.92 13.15 -15.01
CA GLU A 295 -0.80 12.21 -13.90
C GLU A 295 -0.45 10.78 -14.39
N TYR A 296 -1.06 10.30 -15.48
CA TYR A 296 -0.68 9.00 -16.07
C TYR A 296 0.78 8.99 -16.56
N ARG A 297 1.26 10.09 -17.14
CA ARG A 297 2.69 10.23 -17.52
C ARG A 297 3.58 10.24 -16.28
N ALA A 298 3.17 10.90 -15.17
CA ALA A 298 3.90 10.89 -13.92
C ALA A 298 4.01 9.45 -13.36
N ALA A 299 2.92 8.66 -13.39
CA ALA A 299 2.96 7.25 -13.03
C ALA A 299 3.98 6.47 -13.86
N LEU A 300 3.99 6.68 -15.18
CA LEU A 300 4.92 6.00 -16.11
C LEU A 300 6.37 6.48 -15.98
N THR A 301 6.63 7.65 -15.44
CA THR A 301 7.98 8.12 -15.10
C THR A 301 8.57 7.31 -13.93
N LEU A 302 7.74 6.85 -13.00
CA LEU A 302 8.15 6.05 -11.84
C LEU A 302 8.24 4.55 -12.18
N ALA A 303 7.33 4.09 -13.05
CA ALA A 303 7.16 2.69 -13.43
C ALA A 303 6.69 2.59 -14.91
N HIS A 304 7.60 2.64 -15.86
CA HIS A 304 7.26 2.65 -17.29
C HIS A 304 6.47 1.40 -17.73
N GLY A 305 6.72 0.26 -17.05
CA GLY A 305 6.02 -1.01 -17.29
C GLY A 305 4.62 -1.09 -16.68
N TYR A 306 4.12 -0.05 -16.02
CA TYR A 306 2.81 -0.07 -15.38
C TYR A 306 1.68 -0.01 -16.42
N GLY A 307 1.18 -1.20 -16.82
CA GLY A 307 0.27 -1.40 -17.94
C GLY A 307 -1.04 -0.59 -17.83
N ARG A 308 -1.60 -0.42 -16.62
CA ARG A 308 -2.82 0.36 -16.41
C ARG A 308 -2.66 1.81 -16.85
N ALA A 309 -1.64 2.50 -16.36
CA ALA A 309 -1.39 3.89 -16.75
C ALA A 309 -1.09 4.04 -18.25
N GLN A 310 -0.45 3.02 -18.88
CA GLN A 310 -0.25 3.01 -20.33
C GLN A 310 -1.58 2.93 -21.10
N GLU A 311 -2.51 2.11 -20.66
CA GLU A 311 -3.82 1.98 -21.27
C GLU A 311 -4.66 3.25 -21.09
N ASP A 312 -4.65 3.80 -19.87
CA ASP A 312 -5.40 4.99 -19.50
C ASP A 312 -4.88 6.23 -20.23
N LEU A 313 -3.55 6.40 -20.33
CA LEU A 313 -2.95 7.48 -21.11
C LEU A 313 -3.37 7.40 -22.59
N ARG A 314 -3.26 6.21 -23.21
CA ARG A 314 -3.71 6.01 -24.59
C ARG A 314 -5.19 6.32 -24.80
N ARG A 315 -6.03 6.09 -23.80
CA ARG A 315 -7.47 6.35 -23.84
C ARG A 315 -7.76 7.85 -23.79
N VAL A 316 -7.08 8.61 -22.93
CA VAL A 316 -7.34 10.05 -22.76
C VAL A 316 -6.70 10.92 -23.84
N GLU A 317 -5.70 10.43 -24.56
CA GLU A 317 -5.06 11.13 -25.69
C GLU A 317 -5.81 10.98 -27.04
N ARG A 318 -6.77 10.05 -27.10
CA ARG A 318 -7.69 9.89 -28.24
C ARG A 318 -8.83 10.91 -28.18
#